data_3a16c9fac26e735a882f7bd8915dd7da
#
_entry.id   3a16c9fac26e735a882f7bd8915dd7da
#
_cell.length_a   1.000
_cell.length_b   1.000
_cell.length_c   1.000
_cell.angle_alpha   90.00
_cell.angle_beta   90.00
_cell.angle_gamma   90.00
#
_symmetry.space_group_name_H-M   'P 1'
#
loop_
_entity.id
_entity.type
_entity.pdbx_description
1 polymer ?
#
loop_
_entity_poly.entity_id
_entity_poly.type
_entity_poly.pdbx_seq_one_letter_code
_entity_poly.pdbx_strand_id
1 'polypeptide(L)'
;MGLLLEWSIVKTLLLQLGVIAHFLVTLWLVVRVIQQQRRQSVAIAWIAVLFALPVVGIIGYMLFGEINIGHQYRKRSLMAQKLLRDFANAQQIDFNEISKNLDTEARQLSNIALLKTGLGVYDHHTLTLMTDADHIFASLLADIRAANTMILLEFYIVSPQGRVIELLEALMAATQRGVSVHLLADSVGSHAFFRSQWVKKLKDADVFVHESLPVGLFKTIVKRIDIRNHRKLAIFDNCYGYTGSFNLIDPDFFKQDAHVGKWIDVMIRVESHDTVNSVKAMALVTTTDISAETNANFSNLEKIVNRFTKSFYTQSLYIDTSKLHHRKLQHEANARGAGQNANPGVTQPPLLNILPLQSNLQAYPSVSQVSLQLIPSAPELTEHVIYETLVCAIFAAKKQVVITTPYFVPDDALLLALTTAAKRGVKVILNVPKKVDSLLVRFASQAYFEPLLSAGVQIYLFNAGLLHAKILCVDDDYCLFGTVNMDMRSFYLNMEVSMAIYNRTMTQQMLTCQHEYLRQSEPLQRDGWQQRSFGAKFLDNAIRLFSPLL
;
A
#
# COMPACT_ATOMS: atom_id res chain seq x y z
N MET A 1 -31.67 45.98 40.40
CA MET A 1 -30.24 46.38 40.21
C MET A 1 -29.29 45.37 40.84
N GLY A 2 -29.53 44.79 42.03
CA GLY A 2 -28.63 43.79 42.65
C GLY A 2 -28.47 42.48 41.86
N LEU A 3 -29.53 41.87 41.36
CA LEU A 3 -29.49 40.63 40.56
C LEU A 3 -28.69 40.75 39.24
N LEU A 4 -28.71 41.93 38.59
CA LEU A 4 -27.94 42.19 37.37
C LEU A 4 -26.43 42.33 37.67
N LEU A 5 -26.08 42.86 38.84
CA LEU A 5 -24.70 42.97 39.29
C LEU A 5 -24.11 41.60 39.65
N GLU A 6 -24.87 40.77 40.38
CA GLU A 6 -24.44 39.41 40.68
C GLU A 6 -24.26 38.55 39.44
N TRP A 7 -25.16 38.64 38.44
CA TRP A 7 -25.03 37.96 37.15
C TRP A 7 -23.79 38.41 36.38
N SER A 8 -23.43 39.72 36.42
CA SER A 8 -22.24 40.26 35.81
C SER A 8 -20.96 39.73 36.46
N ILE A 9 -20.91 39.64 37.77
CA ILE A 9 -19.76 39.09 38.51
C ILE A 9 -19.59 37.59 38.22
N VAL A 10 -20.67 36.81 38.25
CA VAL A 10 -20.66 35.37 37.96
C VAL A 10 -20.17 35.13 36.51
N LYS A 11 -20.65 35.90 35.54
CA LYS A 11 -20.22 35.80 34.13
C LYS A 11 -18.74 36.14 34.00
N THR A 12 -18.23 37.14 34.68
CA THR A 12 -16.81 37.52 34.65
C THR A 12 -15.93 36.44 35.28
N LEU A 13 -16.34 35.87 36.40
CA LEU A 13 -15.66 34.77 37.06
C LEU A 13 -15.63 33.51 36.17
N LEU A 14 -16.74 33.15 35.52
CA LEU A 14 -16.81 32.01 34.58
C LEU A 14 -15.89 32.23 33.37
N LEU A 15 -15.83 33.43 32.82
CA LEU A 15 -14.91 33.78 31.74
C LEU A 15 -13.44 33.64 32.17
N GLN A 16 -13.09 34.17 33.36
CA GLN A 16 -11.73 34.07 33.89
C GLN A 16 -11.33 32.62 34.15
N LEU A 17 -12.23 31.81 34.76
CA LEU A 17 -12.01 30.38 34.95
C LEU A 17 -11.86 29.63 33.61
N GLY A 18 -12.64 29.99 32.59
CA GLY A 18 -12.52 29.44 31.25
C GLY A 18 -11.17 29.75 30.60
N VAL A 19 -10.67 31.00 30.73
CA VAL A 19 -9.35 31.37 30.21
C VAL A 19 -8.23 30.65 30.95
N ILE A 20 -8.29 30.54 32.28
CA ILE A 20 -7.30 29.81 33.07
C ILE A 20 -7.31 28.32 32.70
N ALA A 21 -8.48 27.69 32.61
CA ALA A 21 -8.62 26.30 32.23
C ALA A 21 -8.06 26.05 30.82
N HIS A 22 -8.35 26.92 29.85
CA HIS A 22 -7.79 26.84 28.50
C HIS A 22 -6.27 26.92 28.54
N PHE A 23 -5.69 27.86 29.28
CA PHE A 23 -4.24 28.01 29.40
C PHE A 23 -3.59 26.78 30.03
N LEU A 24 -4.17 26.20 31.08
CA LEU A 24 -3.67 24.99 31.73
C LEU A 24 -3.72 23.79 30.77
N VAL A 25 -4.82 23.61 30.01
CA VAL A 25 -4.94 22.56 29.00
C VAL A 25 -3.91 22.74 27.89
N THR A 26 -3.74 23.97 27.40
CA THR A 26 -2.73 24.25 26.37
C THR A 26 -1.33 23.93 26.88
N LEU A 27 -0.97 24.37 28.09
CA LEU A 27 0.34 24.08 28.69
C LEU A 27 0.56 22.57 28.87
N TRP A 28 -0.45 21.85 29.34
CA TRP A 28 -0.40 20.38 29.45
C TRP A 28 -0.18 19.70 28.10
N LEU A 29 -0.87 20.15 27.05
CA LEU A 29 -0.67 19.64 25.70
C LEU A 29 0.72 19.94 25.16
N VAL A 30 1.26 21.14 25.42
CA VAL A 30 2.65 21.49 25.02
C VAL A 30 3.66 20.56 25.69
N VAL A 31 3.53 20.32 27.01
CA VAL A 31 4.40 19.37 27.73
C VAL A 31 4.27 17.98 27.10
N ARG A 32 3.07 17.55 26.75
CA ARG A 32 2.81 16.26 26.11
C ARG A 32 3.44 16.19 24.70
N VAL A 33 3.37 17.25 23.88
CA VAL A 33 4.06 17.34 22.58
C VAL A 33 5.57 17.15 22.74
N ILE A 34 6.16 17.81 23.74
CA ILE A 34 7.62 17.73 24.02
C ILE A 34 8.01 16.32 24.47
N GLN A 35 7.21 15.67 25.32
CA GLN A 35 7.49 14.33 25.83
C GLN A 35 7.45 13.23 24.76
N GLN A 36 6.72 13.45 23.66
CA GLN A 36 6.54 12.42 22.62
C GLN A 36 7.75 12.24 21.69
N GLN A 37 8.86 12.95 21.89
CA GLN A 37 10.09 12.83 21.11
C GLN A 37 9.88 12.83 19.58
N ARG A 38 8.94 13.63 19.10
CA ARG A 38 8.63 13.76 17.67
C ARG A 38 9.72 14.52 16.93
N ARG A 39 9.64 14.47 15.59
CA ARG A 39 10.44 15.37 14.74
C ARG A 39 10.22 16.82 15.18
N GLN A 40 11.30 17.57 15.29
CA GLN A 40 11.25 18.96 15.78
C GLN A 40 10.26 19.83 15.00
N SER A 41 10.22 19.67 13.65
CA SER A 41 9.30 20.42 12.78
C SER A 41 7.83 20.16 13.13
N VAL A 42 7.45 18.91 13.37
CA VAL A 42 6.08 18.54 13.76
C VAL A 42 5.72 19.05 15.15
N ALA A 43 6.66 18.94 16.10
CA ALA A 43 6.45 19.44 17.46
C ALA A 43 6.25 20.96 17.48
N ILE A 44 7.11 21.70 16.77
CA ILE A 44 7.01 23.17 16.68
C ILE A 44 5.71 23.58 15.98
N ALA A 45 5.31 22.89 14.90
CA ALA A 45 4.06 23.18 14.20
C ALA A 45 2.85 23.01 15.13
N TRP A 46 2.78 21.93 15.91
CA TRP A 46 1.70 21.72 16.86
C TRP A 46 1.70 22.75 18.00
N ILE A 47 2.86 23.11 18.54
CA ILE A 47 2.97 24.17 19.55
C ILE A 47 2.45 25.50 18.99
N ALA A 48 2.85 25.86 17.76
CA ALA A 48 2.36 27.07 17.11
C ALA A 48 0.84 27.05 16.90
N VAL A 49 0.27 25.92 16.46
CA VAL A 49 -1.19 25.76 16.27
C VAL A 49 -1.94 25.88 17.60
N LEU A 50 -1.43 25.28 18.67
CA LEU A 50 -2.05 25.34 20.01
C LEU A 50 -2.11 26.77 20.56
N PHE A 51 -1.10 27.61 20.28
CA PHE A 51 -1.09 29.01 20.72
C PHE A 51 -1.85 29.93 19.77
N ALA A 52 -1.74 29.73 18.45
CA ALA A 52 -2.34 30.60 17.45
C ALA A 52 -3.85 30.42 17.30
N LEU A 53 -4.36 29.20 17.53
CA LEU A 53 -5.78 28.83 17.36
C LEU A 53 -6.35 28.27 18.65
N PRO A 54 -6.70 29.11 19.64
CA PRO A 54 -7.32 28.66 20.89
C PRO A 54 -8.57 27.81 20.60
N VAL A 55 -8.82 26.77 21.38
CA VAL A 55 -9.92 25.81 21.25
C VAL A 55 -9.81 24.95 19.96
N VAL A 56 -9.75 25.56 18.79
CA VAL A 56 -9.60 24.85 17.50
C VAL A 56 -8.28 24.07 17.46
N GLY A 57 -7.19 24.67 17.94
CA GLY A 57 -5.88 24.01 18.04
C GLY A 57 -5.91 22.82 19.01
N ILE A 58 -6.60 22.94 20.15
CA ILE A 58 -6.78 21.85 21.12
C ILE A 58 -7.56 20.70 20.46
N ILE A 59 -8.70 21.00 19.83
CA ILE A 59 -9.52 20.01 19.13
C ILE A 59 -8.71 19.37 18.01
N GLY A 60 -8.00 20.17 17.20
CA GLY A 60 -7.14 19.68 16.13
C GLY A 60 -6.05 18.74 16.66
N TYR A 61 -5.39 19.12 17.78
CA TYR A 61 -4.39 18.25 18.39
C TYR A 61 -4.98 16.95 18.93
N MET A 62 -6.16 16.98 19.55
CA MET A 62 -6.83 15.77 20.02
C MET A 62 -7.19 14.81 18.89
N LEU A 63 -7.55 15.32 17.71
CA LEU A 63 -7.96 14.49 16.56
C LEU A 63 -6.77 13.99 15.74
N PHE A 64 -5.73 14.81 15.58
CA PHE A 64 -4.61 14.56 14.65
C PHE A 64 -3.24 14.63 15.31
N GLY A 65 -3.18 15.13 16.54
CA GLY A 65 -1.92 15.39 17.23
C GLY A 65 -1.16 14.15 17.60
N GLU A 66 -1.77 13.05 17.96
CA GLU A 66 -1.08 11.84 18.44
C GLU A 66 -1.35 10.64 17.55
N ILE A 67 -0.31 9.85 17.29
CA ILE A 67 -0.48 8.55 16.64
C ILE A 67 -1.10 7.61 17.68
N ASN A 68 -2.39 7.38 17.56
CA ASN A 68 -3.13 6.49 18.45
C ASN A 68 -4.09 5.61 17.64
N ILE A 69 -3.69 4.38 17.41
CA ILE A 69 -4.49 3.36 16.72
C ILE A 69 -5.48 2.66 17.68
N GLY A 70 -5.43 3.01 18.96
CA GLY A 70 -6.21 2.39 20.03
C GLY A 70 -5.53 1.18 20.65
N HIS A 71 -5.57 1.11 22.00
CA HIS A 71 -4.84 0.12 22.79
C HIS A 71 -5.15 -1.34 22.39
N GLN A 72 -6.40 -1.67 22.12
CA GLN A 72 -6.79 -3.04 21.74
C GLN A 72 -6.25 -3.41 20.34
N TYR A 73 -6.34 -2.49 19.38
CA TYR A 73 -5.77 -2.69 18.05
C TYR A 73 -4.27 -2.91 18.13
N ARG A 74 -3.55 -2.02 18.83
CA ARG A 74 -2.10 -2.14 19.06
C ARG A 74 -1.71 -3.48 19.68
N LYS A 75 -2.44 -3.93 20.73
CA LYS A 75 -2.17 -5.22 21.39
C LYS A 75 -2.34 -6.40 20.42
N ARG A 76 -3.39 -6.39 19.59
CA ARG A 76 -3.65 -7.43 18.59
C ARG A 76 -2.58 -7.41 17.49
N SER A 77 -2.22 -6.24 17.01
CA SER A 77 -1.18 -6.08 15.98
C SER A 77 0.20 -6.52 16.47
N LEU A 78 0.59 -6.21 17.71
CA LEU A 78 1.85 -6.70 18.31
C LEU A 78 1.87 -8.22 18.43
N MET A 79 0.72 -8.82 18.76
CA MET A 79 0.62 -10.26 18.81
C MET A 79 0.75 -10.88 17.43
N ALA A 80 0.16 -10.28 16.45
CA ALA A 80 0.24 -10.73 15.07
C ALA A 80 1.66 -10.63 14.50
N GLN A 81 2.43 -9.59 14.85
CA GLN A 81 3.86 -9.53 14.55
C GLN A 81 4.64 -10.68 15.23
N LYS A 82 4.27 -11.01 16.46
CA LYS A 82 4.86 -12.18 17.12
C LYS A 82 4.58 -13.45 16.32
N LEU A 83 3.34 -13.64 15.85
CA LEU A 83 2.95 -14.78 15.02
C LEU A 83 3.72 -14.81 13.68
N LEU A 84 3.98 -13.64 13.07
CA LEU A 84 4.83 -13.54 11.88
C LEU A 84 6.26 -14.03 12.15
N ARG A 85 6.86 -13.60 13.26
CA ARG A 85 8.19 -14.05 13.67
C ARG A 85 8.22 -15.54 14.04
N ASP A 86 7.20 -15.98 14.77
CA ASP A 86 7.07 -17.39 15.16
C ASP A 86 6.86 -18.28 13.93
N PHE A 87 6.13 -17.81 12.93
CA PHE A 87 5.98 -18.47 11.63
C PHE A 87 7.34 -18.60 10.91
N ALA A 88 8.09 -17.50 10.80
CA ALA A 88 9.41 -17.52 10.17
C ALA A 88 10.37 -18.46 10.91
N ASN A 89 10.37 -18.43 12.25
CA ASN A 89 11.21 -19.31 13.08
C ASN A 89 10.79 -20.78 12.98
N ALA A 90 9.48 -21.08 12.97
CA ALA A 90 8.96 -22.43 12.88
C ALA A 90 9.28 -23.12 11.55
N GLN A 91 9.48 -22.34 10.50
CA GLN A 91 9.87 -22.85 9.17
C GLN A 91 11.38 -23.13 9.06
N GLN A 92 12.16 -22.85 10.10
CA GLN A 92 13.63 -22.99 10.10
C GLN A 92 14.31 -22.29 8.91
N ILE A 93 13.75 -21.17 8.47
CA ILE A 93 14.30 -20.43 7.35
C ILE A 93 15.53 -19.67 7.82
N ASP A 94 16.67 -19.99 7.27
CA ASP A 94 17.86 -19.16 7.43
C ASP A 94 17.86 -18.06 6.35
N PHE A 95 17.19 -16.95 6.67
CA PHE A 95 17.17 -15.76 5.78
C PHE A 95 18.58 -15.20 5.54
N ASN A 96 19.52 -15.44 6.45
CA ASN A 96 20.91 -15.02 6.25
C ASN A 96 21.57 -15.89 5.17
N GLU A 97 21.28 -17.19 5.12
CA GLU A 97 21.78 -18.07 4.06
C GLU A 97 21.23 -17.66 2.68
N ILE A 98 19.91 -17.44 2.58
CA ILE A 98 19.28 -16.98 1.33
C ILE A 98 19.89 -15.65 0.89
N SER A 99 20.06 -14.70 1.81
CA SER A 99 20.60 -13.38 1.49
C SER A 99 22.06 -13.39 1.04
N LYS A 100 22.82 -14.49 1.24
CA LYS A 100 24.19 -14.63 0.72
C LYS A 100 24.25 -14.60 -0.80
N ASN A 101 23.16 -14.98 -1.48
CA ASN A 101 23.05 -14.93 -2.94
C ASN A 101 22.89 -13.49 -3.47
N LEU A 102 22.57 -12.54 -2.60
CA LEU A 102 22.48 -11.12 -2.94
C LEU A 102 23.86 -10.47 -2.89
N ASP A 103 24.05 -9.42 -3.67
CA ASP A 103 25.22 -8.57 -3.54
C ASP A 103 25.24 -7.85 -2.17
N THR A 104 26.33 -7.17 -1.87
CA THR A 104 26.55 -6.55 -0.55
C THR A 104 25.51 -5.48 -0.24
N GLU A 105 25.18 -4.63 -1.22
CA GLU A 105 24.21 -3.54 -1.07
C GLU A 105 22.78 -4.08 -0.89
N ALA A 106 22.37 -5.00 -1.73
CA ALA A 106 21.05 -5.66 -1.64
C ALA A 106 20.88 -6.39 -0.30
N ARG A 107 21.94 -7.05 0.19
CA ARG A 107 21.94 -7.69 1.51
C ARG A 107 21.77 -6.69 2.65
N GLN A 108 22.45 -5.54 2.59
CA GLN A 108 22.29 -4.49 3.60
C GLN A 108 20.86 -3.95 3.60
N LEU A 109 20.26 -3.72 2.43
CA LEU A 109 18.86 -3.29 2.30
C LEU A 109 17.90 -4.33 2.86
N SER A 110 18.10 -5.61 2.55
CA SER A 110 17.23 -6.69 3.04
C SER A 110 17.27 -6.83 4.56
N ASN A 111 18.42 -6.57 5.19
CA ASN A 111 18.59 -6.63 6.64
C ASN A 111 17.75 -5.56 7.38
N ILE A 112 17.54 -4.38 6.80
CA ILE A 112 16.69 -3.33 7.41
C ILE A 112 15.27 -3.87 7.62
N ALA A 113 14.70 -4.46 6.58
CA ALA A 113 13.35 -5.02 6.64
C ALA A 113 13.29 -6.28 7.51
N LEU A 114 14.28 -7.18 7.43
CA LEU A 114 14.35 -8.39 8.24
C LEU A 114 14.34 -8.07 9.73
N LEU A 115 15.18 -7.14 10.18
CA LEU A 115 15.31 -6.76 11.59
C LEU A 115 14.00 -6.18 12.15
N LYS A 116 13.26 -5.42 11.37
CA LYS A 116 12.03 -4.76 11.82
C LYS A 116 10.79 -5.63 11.67
N THR A 117 10.67 -6.39 10.59
CA THR A 117 9.46 -7.16 10.28
C THR A 117 9.57 -8.64 10.64
N GLY A 118 10.78 -9.17 10.72
CA GLY A 118 11.04 -10.61 10.83
C GLY A 118 10.87 -11.36 9.50
N LEU A 119 10.59 -10.65 8.39
CA LEU A 119 10.45 -11.22 7.04
C LEU A 119 11.73 -10.94 6.25
N GLY A 120 12.37 -11.98 5.79
CA GLY A 120 13.57 -11.90 4.95
C GLY A 120 13.25 -12.06 3.47
N VAL A 121 14.29 -12.33 2.69
CA VAL A 121 14.19 -12.60 1.26
C VAL A 121 13.71 -14.03 1.04
N TYR A 122 12.81 -14.21 0.11
CA TYR A 122 12.33 -15.50 -0.40
C TYR A 122 12.72 -15.63 -1.86
N ASP A 123 13.16 -16.82 -2.26
CA ASP A 123 13.58 -17.14 -3.62
C ASP A 123 12.49 -17.90 -4.40
N HIS A 124 12.77 -18.18 -5.67
CA HIS A 124 12.00 -19.07 -6.55
C HIS A 124 10.55 -18.62 -6.85
N HIS A 125 10.32 -17.31 -6.91
CA HIS A 125 9.03 -16.77 -7.33
C HIS A 125 8.95 -16.57 -8.84
N THR A 126 7.73 -16.70 -9.38
CA THR A 126 7.40 -16.21 -10.72
C THR A 126 6.55 -14.94 -10.59
N LEU A 127 7.03 -13.87 -11.20
CA LEU A 127 6.37 -12.55 -11.18
C LEU A 127 5.81 -12.19 -12.55
N THR A 128 4.59 -11.68 -12.59
CA THR A 128 3.95 -11.15 -13.79
C THR A 128 3.56 -9.70 -13.55
N LEU A 129 4.15 -8.78 -14.34
CA LEU A 129 3.84 -7.36 -14.29
C LEU A 129 2.61 -7.06 -15.14
N MET A 130 1.62 -6.38 -14.56
CA MET A 130 0.38 -5.95 -15.22
C MET A 130 0.26 -4.43 -15.10
N THR A 131 0.15 -3.75 -16.23
CA THR A 131 0.18 -2.28 -16.33
C THR A 131 -1.12 -1.69 -16.84
N ASP A 132 -2.12 -2.53 -17.07
CA ASP A 132 -3.44 -2.12 -17.51
C ASP A 132 -4.55 -2.81 -16.69
N ALA A 133 -5.67 -2.13 -16.56
CA ALA A 133 -6.79 -2.60 -15.75
C ALA A 133 -7.44 -3.85 -16.34
N ASP A 134 -7.49 -4.02 -17.66
CA ASP A 134 -8.13 -5.17 -18.31
C ASP A 134 -7.39 -6.44 -17.98
N HIS A 135 -6.05 -6.42 -18.05
CA HIS A 135 -5.21 -7.55 -17.69
C HIS A 135 -5.31 -7.85 -16.17
N ILE A 136 -5.32 -6.81 -15.32
CA ILE A 136 -5.48 -6.99 -13.86
C ILE A 136 -6.83 -7.66 -13.54
N PHE A 137 -7.93 -7.17 -14.09
CA PHE A 137 -9.26 -7.74 -13.88
C PHE A 137 -9.36 -9.18 -14.38
N ALA A 138 -8.88 -9.45 -15.60
CA ALA A 138 -8.89 -10.79 -16.18
C ALA A 138 -8.08 -11.79 -15.31
N SER A 139 -6.92 -11.38 -14.82
CA SER A 139 -6.07 -12.21 -13.97
C SER A 139 -6.71 -12.48 -12.60
N LEU A 140 -7.26 -11.45 -11.94
CA LEU A 140 -7.97 -11.61 -10.66
C LEU A 140 -9.19 -12.52 -10.81
N LEU A 141 -10.00 -12.35 -11.86
CA LEU A 141 -11.16 -13.20 -12.14
C LEU A 141 -10.76 -14.65 -12.39
N ALA A 142 -9.69 -14.88 -13.14
CA ALA A 142 -9.17 -16.22 -13.38
C ALA A 142 -8.76 -16.91 -12.07
N ASP A 143 -8.01 -16.23 -11.20
CA ASP A 143 -7.54 -16.80 -9.93
C ASP A 143 -8.70 -16.95 -8.92
N ILE A 144 -9.71 -16.06 -8.89
CA ILE A 144 -10.95 -16.24 -8.10
C ILE A 144 -11.70 -17.49 -8.53
N ARG A 145 -11.84 -17.71 -9.84
CA ARG A 145 -12.53 -18.87 -10.41
C ARG A 145 -11.78 -20.18 -10.17
N ALA A 146 -10.45 -20.12 -10.15
CA ALA A 146 -9.57 -21.27 -9.93
C ALA A 146 -9.36 -21.62 -8.44
N ALA A 147 -9.62 -20.71 -7.53
CA ALA A 147 -9.44 -20.90 -6.10
C ALA A 147 -10.29 -22.04 -5.55
N ASN A 148 -9.68 -22.90 -4.70
CA ASN A 148 -10.29 -24.10 -4.14
C ASN A 148 -10.45 -24.06 -2.63
N THR A 149 -9.64 -23.29 -1.91
CA THR A 149 -9.62 -23.31 -0.44
C THR A 149 -9.86 -21.95 0.18
N MET A 150 -9.18 -20.92 -0.32
CA MET A 150 -9.14 -19.62 0.35
C MET A 150 -8.94 -18.47 -0.61
N ILE A 151 -9.69 -17.37 -0.37
CA ILE A 151 -9.48 -16.07 -1.00
C ILE A 151 -9.40 -15.02 0.11
N LEU A 152 -8.29 -14.26 0.16
CA LEU A 152 -8.13 -13.10 1.03
C LEU A 152 -7.93 -11.85 0.19
N LEU A 153 -8.77 -10.87 0.37
CA LEU A 153 -8.70 -9.57 -0.30
C LEU A 153 -8.58 -8.47 0.73
N GLU A 154 -7.64 -7.55 0.51
CA GLU A 154 -7.43 -6.37 1.34
C GLU A 154 -7.20 -5.16 0.44
N PHE A 155 -8.11 -4.17 0.50
CA PHE A 155 -8.06 -2.99 -0.35
C PHE A 155 -8.42 -1.71 0.40
N TYR A 156 -7.74 -0.61 0.05
CA TYR A 156 -8.09 0.71 0.54
C TYR A 156 -9.43 1.19 -0.03
N ILE A 157 -9.61 1.07 -1.35
CA ILE A 157 -10.85 1.45 -2.02
C ILE A 157 -11.48 0.22 -2.69
N VAL A 158 -12.75 -0.01 -2.37
CA VAL A 158 -13.64 -0.92 -3.08
C VAL A 158 -14.80 -0.08 -3.63
N SER A 159 -14.96 -0.03 -4.96
CA SER A 159 -16.05 0.70 -5.61
C SER A 159 -16.87 -0.27 -6.48
N PRO A 160 -18.10 -0.63 -6.08
CA PRO A 160 -18.91 -1.65 -6.77
C PRO A 160 -19.55 -1.10 -8.04
N GLN A 161 -18.71 -0.74 -9.02
CA GLN A 161 -19.09 -0.21 -10.32
C GLN A 161 -18.29 -0.90 -11.43
N GLY A 162 -18.81 -0.92 -12.65
CA GLY A 162 -18.16 -1.52 -13.81
C GLY A 162 -17.73 -2.96 -13.55
N ARG A 163 -16.51 -3.32 -13.93
CA ARG A 163 -15.93 -4.67 -13.81
C ARG A 163 -15.79 -5.18 -12.37
N VAL A 164 -15.78 -4.27 -11.37
CA VAL A 164 -15.75 -4.69 -9.96
C VAL A 164 -16.98 -5.51 -9.59
N ILE A 165 -18.13 -5.25 -10.21
CA ILE A 165 -19.36 -6.01 -10.00
C ILE A 165 -19.13 -7.49 -10.32
N GLU A 166 -18.50 -7.80 -11.46
CA GLU A 166 -18.20 -9.17 -11.88
C GLU A 166 -17.26 -9.87 -10.88
N LEU A 167 -16.26 -9.14 -10.35
CA LEU A 167 -15.39 -9.68 -9.29
C LEU A 167 -16.18 -10.03 -8.02
N LEU A 168 -17.08 -9.15 -7.58
CA LEU A 168 -17.91 -9.41 -6.39
C LEU A 168 -18.84 -10.60 -6.59
N GLU A 169 -19.42 -10.76 -7.78
CA GLU A 169 -20.22 -11.92 -8.14
C GLU A 169 -19.38 -13.22 -8.19
N ALA A 170 -18.17 -13.15 -8.71
CA ALA A 170 -17.25 -14.29 -8.71
C ALA A 170 -16.84 -14.72 -7.29
N LEU A 171 -16.71 -13.78 -6.34
CA LEU A 171 -16.46 -14.10 -4.93
C LEU A 171 -17.64 -14.86 -4.30
N MET A 172 -18.88 -14.44 -4.58
CA MET A 172 -20.08 -15.17 -4.13
C MET A 172 -20.16 -16.57 -4.74
N ALA A 173 -19.80 -16.73 -6.02
CA ALA A 173 -19.73 -18.05 -6.64
C ALA A 173 -18.61 -18.92 -6.06
N ALA A 174 -17.52 -18.33 -5.56
CA ALA A 174 -16.44 -19.07 -4.89
C ALA A 174 -16.90 -19.66 -3.55
N THR A 175 -17.70 -18.94 -2.75
CA THR A 175 -18.26 -19.49 -1.49
C THR A 175 -19.18 -20.69 -1.75
N GLN A 176 -19.98 -20.66 -2.84
CA GLN A 176 -20.81 -21.80 -3.24
C GLN A 176 -19.99 -23.06 -3.59
N ARG A 177 -18.72 -22.90 -4.00
CA ARG A 177 -17.78 -24.01 -4.19
C ARG A 177 -17.11 -24.49 -2.91
N GLY A 178 -17.41 -23.85 -1.75
CA GLY A 178 -16.81 -24.16 -0.45
C GLY A 178 -15.51 -23.40 -0.16
N VAL A 179 -15.17 -22.39 -0.97
CA VAL A 179 -13.99 -21.55 -0.76
C VAL A 179 -14.25 -20.56 0.39
N SER A 180 -13.31 -20.43 1.32
CA SER A 180 -13.38 -19.42 2.37
C SER A 180 -12.98 -18.06 1.81
N VAL A 181 -13.91 -17.09 1.76
CA VAL A 181 -13.69 -15.78 1.14
C VAL A 181 -13.74 -14.67 2.18
N HIS A 182 -12.68 -13.88 2.29
CA HIS A 182 -12.58 -12.73 3.18
C HIS A 182 -12.24 -11.47 2.38
N LEU A 183 -12.99 -10.40 2.60
CA LEU A 183 -12.77 -9.07 2.02
C LEU A 183 -12.60 -8.05 3.15
N LEU A 184 -11.39 -7.53 3.33
CA LEU A 184 -11.07 -6.42 4.22
C LEU A 184 -10.98 -5.13 3.42
N ALA A 185 -11.79 -4.13 3.78
CA ALA A 185 -11.80 -2.84 3.11
C ALA A 185 -11.68 -1.70 4.12
N ASP A 186 -10.93 -0.63 3.76
CA ASP A 186 -10.80 0.54 4.64
C ASP A 186 -12.12 1.30 4.76
N SER A 187 -12.47 1.69 5.99
CA SER A 187 -13.74 2.35 6.34
C SER A 187 -14.00 3.65 5.57
N VAL A 188 -12.96 4.47 5.39
CA VAL A 188 -13.06 5.78 4.72
C VAL A 188 -12.89 5.64 3.21
N GLY A 189 -11.86 4.92 2.78
CA GLY A 189 -11.60 4.69 1.37
C GLY A 189 -12.75 3.97 0.66
N SER A 190 -13.40 3.02 1.36
CA SER A 190 -14.51 2.21 0.84
C SER A 190 -15.89 2.63 1.39
N HIS A 191 -16.04 3.88 1.82
CA HIS A 191 -17.28 4.36 2.45
C HIS A 191 -18.53 4.12 1.59
N ALA A 192 -18.45 4.36 0.27
CA ALA A 192 -19.55 4.10 -0.66
C ALA A 192 -19.92 2.62 -0.74
N PHE A 193 -18.92 1.73 -0.71
CA PHE A 193 -19.12 0.27 -0.67
C PHE A 193 -19.87 -0.15 0.58
N PHE A 194 -19.46 0.32 1.78
CA PHE A 194 -20.11 -0.05 3.04
C PHE A 194 -21.56 0.44 3.16
N ARG A 195 -21.95 1.46 2.41
CA ARG A 195 -23.34 1.95 2.29
C ARG A 195 -24.14 1.30 1.17
N SER A 196 -23.51 0.52 0.32
CA SER A 196 -24.14 -0.13 -0.82
C SER A 196 -24.88 -1.41 -0.41
N GLN A 197 -25.81 -1.86 -1.26
CA GLN A 197 -26.46 -3.17 -1.11
C GLN A 197 -25.48 -4.35 -1.26
N TRP A 198 -24.27 -4.14 -1.80
CA TRP A 198 -23.29 -5.20 -2.03
C TRP A 198 -22.79 -5.84 -0.75
N VAL A 199 -22.63 -5.06 0.32
CA VAL A 199 -22.21 -5.62 1.63
C VAL A 199 -23.21 -6.66 2.14
N LYS A 200 -24.51 -6.38 2.00
CA LYS A 200 -25.56 -7.34 2.38
C LYS A 200 -25.52 -8.57 1.45
N LYS A 201 -25.50 -8.38 0.13
CA LYS A 201 -25.44 -9.48 -0.84
C LYS A 201 -24.26 -10.42 -0.59
N LEU A 202 -23.07 -9.86 -0.35
CA LEU A 202 -21.87 -10.64 -0.06
C LEU A 202 -21.99 -11.43 1.23
N LYS A 203 -22.50 -10.81 2.30
CA LYS A 203 -22.72 -11.50 3.60
C LYS A 203 -23.79 -12.59 3.50
N ASP A 204 -24.86 -12.34 2.76
CA ASP A 204 -25.92 -13.34 2.51
C ASP A 204 -25.40 -14.53 1.68
N ALA A 205 -24.30 -14.35 0.95
CA ALA A 205 -23.59 -15.39 0.20
C ALA A 205 -22.36 -15.95 0.94
N ASP A 206 -22.28 -15.82 2.29
CA ASP A 206 -21.21 -16.32 3.14
C ASP A 206 -19.80 -15.74 2.85
N VAL A 207 -19.71 -14.56 2.22
CA VAL A 207 -18.47 -13.80 2.12
C VAL A 207 -18.25 -13.02 3.42
N PHE A 208 -17.11 -13.20 4.08
CA PHE A 208 -16.74 -12.47 5.28
C PHE A 208 -16.25 -11.07 4.91
N VAL A 209 -17.10 -10.05 5.09
CA VAL A 209 -16.78 -8.65 4.84
C VAL A 209 -16.36 -7.97 6.14
N HIS A 210 -15.12 -7.46 6.17
CA HIS A 210 -14.49 -6.79 7.31
C HIS A 210 -14.26 -5.31 7.00
N GLU A 211 -14.52 -4.45 7.98
CA GLU A 211 -14.27 -3.01 7.90
C GLU A 211 -13.00 -2.66 8.66
N SER A 212 -11.97 -2.16 7.97
CA SER A 212 -10.71 -1.77 8.58
C SER A 212 -10.76 -0.33 9.08
N LEU A 213 -10.24 -0.10 10.29
CA LEU A 213 -10.13 1.19 10.96
C LEU A 213 -11.46 1.98 10.94
N PRO A 214 -12.56 1.41 11.49
CA PRO A 214 -13.87 2.03 11.44
C PRO A 214 -13.88 3.37 12.20
N VAL A 215 -14.44 4.39 11.55
CA VAL A 215 -14.62 5.74 12.12
C VAL A 215 -16.02 5.89 12.71
N GLY A 216 -16.14 6.70 13.77
CA GLY A 216 -17.42 6.99 14.42
C GLY A 216 -17.27 8.08 15.46
N LEU A 217 -18.33 8.87 15.73
CA LEU A 217 -18.31 10.07 16.56
C LEU A 217 -17.61 9.89 17.92
N PHE A 218 -17.80 8.75 18.60
CA PHE A 218 -17.14 8.47 19.88
C PHE A 218 -15.74 7.82 19.71
N LYS A 219 -15.48 7.15 18.59
CA LYS A 219 -14.20 6.51 18.32
C LYS A 219 -13.14 7.53 17.89
N THR A 220 -13.56 8.65 17.29
CA THR A 220 -12.68 9.73 16.84
C THR A 220 -11.97 10.49 17.97
N ILE A 221 -12.54 10.48 19.18
CA ILE A 221 -11.91 11.10 20.37
C ILE A 221 -10.73 10.24 20.87
N VAL A 222 -10.77 8.93 20.63
CA VAL A 222 -9.81 7.95 21.19
C VAL A 222 -8.82 7.45 20.14
N LYS A 223 -9.16 7.50 18.84
CA LYS A 223 -8.34 7.01 17.76
C LYS A 223 -8.12 8.10 16.72
N ARG A 224 -6.90 8.20 16.20
CA ARG A 224 -6.58 9.09 15.10
C ARG A 224 -7.30 8.63 13.83
N ILE A 225 -8.10 9.52 13.24
CA ILE A 225 -9.01 9.19 12.13
C ILE A 225 -8.36 9.16 10.76
N ASP A 226 -7.20 9.75 10.63
CA ASP A 226 -6.45 9.87 9.37
C ASP A 226 -5.45 8.72 9.15
N ILE A 227 -5.28 7.83 10.12
CA ILE A 227 -4.56 6.57 9.93
C ILE A 227 -5.45 5.65 9.10
N ARG A 228 -4.93 5.19 7.94
CA ARG A 228 -5.70 4.38 7.00
C ARG A 228 -4.98 3.09 6.64
N ASN A 229 -5.75 2.06 6.33
CA ASN A 229 -5.23 0.84 5.73
C ASN A 229 -5.12 1.05 4.21
N HIS A 230 -3.90 1.36 3.76
CA HIS A 230 -3.63 1.66 2.35
C HIS A 230 -3.05 0.46 1.59
N ARG A 231 -3.03 -0.72 2.19
CA ARG A 231 -2.59 -1.96 1.53
C ARG A 231 -3.55 -2.37 0.41
N LYS A 232 -3.01 -3.05 -0.57
CA LYS A 232 -3.73 -3.66 -1.69
C LYS A 232 -3.15 -5.03 -1.90
N LEU A 233 -3.84 -6.03 -1.39
CA LEU A 233 -3.43 -7.42 -1.43
C LEU A 233 -4.58 -8.29 -1.90
N ALA A 234 -4.30 -9.26 -2.76
CA ALA A 234 -5.22 -10.33 -3.08
C ALA A 234 -4.45 -11.65 -3.04
N ILE A 235 -4.96 -12.63 -2.32
CA ILE A 235 -4.26 -13.91 -2.10
C ILE A 235 -5.22 -15.06 -2.39
N PHE A 236 -4.76 -16.04 -3.15
CA PHE A 236 -5.51 -17.21 -3.57
C PHE A 236 -4.74 -18.47 -3.22
N ASP A 237 -5.34 -19.35 -2.40
CA ASP A 237 -4.84 -20.67 -2.00
C ASP A 237 -3.38 -20.66 -1.48
N ASN A 238 -2.86 -19.54 -0.98
CA ASN A 238 -1.47 -19.35 -0.57
C ASN A 238 -0.40 -19.62 -1.67
N CYS A 239 -0.82 -19.68 -2.92
CA CYS A 239 0.03 -19.92 -4.08
C CYS A 239 0.14 -18.71 -4.99
N TYR A 240 -0.92 -17.91 -5.06
CA TYR A 240 -0.97 -16.70 -5.88
C TYR A 240 -1.25 -15.49 -5.01
N GLY A 241 -0.41 -14.46 -5.15
CA GLY A 241 -0.54 -13.20 -4.44
C GLY A 241 -0.46 -12.02 -5.40
N TYR A 242 -1.17 -10.95 -5.07
CA TYR A 242 -1.15 -9.72 -5.84
C TYR A 242 -0.86 -8.56 -4.91
N THR A 243 -0.02 -7.64 -5.35
CA THR A 243 0.15 -6.33 -4.73
C THR A 243 0.55 -5.28 -5.74
N GLY A 244 0.35 -4.02 -5.38
CA GLY A 244 0.68 -2.89 -6.24
C GLY A 244 -0.10 -1.63 -5.89
N SER A 245 -0.30 -0.79 -6.89
CA SER A 245 -1.02 0.48 -6.70
C SER A 245 -2.54 0.37 -6.92
N PHE A 246 -3.00 -0.68 -7.60
CA PHE A 246 -4.37 -0.86 -8.04
C PHE A 246 -5.33 -1.09 -6.86
N ASN A 247 -6.36 -0.25 -6.75
CA ASN A 247 -7.49 -0.47 -5.87
C ASN A 247 -8.56 -1.32 -6.56
N LEU A 248 -9.53 -1.83 -5.82
CA LEU A 248 -10.65 -2.56 -6.41
C LEU A 248 -11.69 -1.56 -6.97
N ILE A 249 -11.27 -0.87 -8.02
CA ILE A 249 -12.03 0.16 -8.74
C ILE A 249 -11.94 -0.08 -10.25
N ASP A 250 -12.97 0.28 -10.98
CA ASP A 250 -12.89 0.36 -12.43
C ASP A 250 -12.50 1.78 -12.85
N PRO A 251 -11.32 1.99 -13.49
CA PRO A 251 -10.85 3.32 -13.88
C PRO A 251 -11.78 4.07 -14.84
N ASP A 252 -12.66 3.36 -15.55
CA ASP A 252 -13.62 3.96 -16.47
C ASP A 252 -14.85 4.57 -15.77
N PHE A 253 -15.07 4.21 -14.50
CA PHE A 253 -16.20 4.66 -13.70
C PHE A 253 -15.80 5.47 -12.46
N PHE A 254 -14.56 5.32 -11.97
CA PHE A 254 -14.16 5.89 -10.71
C PHE A 254 -13.73 7.36 -10.83
N LYS A 255 -14.31 8.25 -9.98
CA LYS A 255 -13.96 9.69 -9.86
C LYS A 255 -13.84 10.44 -11.19
N GLN A 256 -14.74 10.20 -12.15
CA GLN A 256 -14.73 10.88 -13.44
C GLN A 256 -14.94 12.40 -13.31
N ASP A 257 -15.65 12.85 -12.27
CA ASP A 257 -15.90 14.23 -11.90
C ASP A 257 -14.67 15.01 -11.41
N ALA A 258 -13.60 14.31 -11.02
CA ALA A 258 -12.34 14.94 -10.60
C ALA A 258 -11.54 15.54 -11.78
N HIS A 259 -11.91 15.23 -13.04
CA HIS A 259 -11.25 15.72 -14.26
C HIS A 259 -9.74 15.49 -14.33
N VAL A 260 -9.23 14.46 -13.64
CA VAL A 260 -7.82 14.04 -13.67
C VAL A 260 -7.51 12.98 -14.72
N GLY A 261 -8.53 12.48 -15.42
CA GLY A 261 -8.44 11.38 -16.36
C GLY A 261 -8.45 10.01 -15.67
N LYS A 262 -8.22 8.94 -16.44
CA LYS A 262 -8.17 7.58 -15.91
C LYS A 262 -7.01 7.42 -14.92
N TRP A 263 -7.23 6.58 -13.93
CA TRP A 263 -6.17 6.15 -13.01
C TRP A 263 -5.29 5.12 -13.71
N ILE A 264 -3.99 5.37 -13.70
CA ILE A 264 -2.98 4.50 -14.29
C ILE A 264 -2.27 3.77 -13.16
N ASP A 265 -2.62 2.52 -12.99
CA ASP A 265 -2.16 1.66 -11.92
C ASP A 265 -1.33 0.50 -12.44
N VAL A 266 -0.54 -0.08 -11.55
CA VAL A 266 0.31 -1.25 -11.82
C VAL A 266 0.11 -2.28 -10.72
N MET A 267 0.09 -3.55 -11.09
CA MET A 267 0.00 -4.67 -10.17
C MET A 267 0.97 -5.78 -10.57
N ILE A 268 1.52 -6.47 -9.58
CA ILE A 268 2.30 -7.68 -9.78
C ILE A 268 1.51 -8.86 -9.25
N ARG A 269 1.39 -9.92 -10.08
CA ARG A 269 0.99 -11.25 -9.65
C ARG A 269 2.25 -12.02 -9.28
N VAL A 270 2.27 -12.55 -8.06
CA VAL A 270 3.32 -13.39 -7.50
C VAL A 270 2.81 -14.81 -7.47
N GLU A 271 3.56 -15.74 -8.05
CA GLU A 271 3.27 -17.16 -7.99
C GLU A 271 4.40 -17.90 -7.28
N SER A 272 4.05 -18.72 -6.31
CA SER A 272 4.97 -19.64 -5.65
C SER A 272 4.23 -20.83 -5.07
N HIS A 273 4.79 -22.00 -5.28
CA HIS A 273 4.26 -23.27 -4.76
C HIS A 273 5.13 -23.84 -3.63
N ASP A 274 6.17 -23.12 -3.22
CA ASP A 274 7.05 -23.53 -2.14
C ASP A 274 6.30 -23.53 -0.80
N THR A 275 6.71 -24.42 0.09
CA THR A 275 6.13 -24.53 1.44
C THR A 275 6.30 -23.24 2.24
N VAL A 276 7.35 -22.49 1.95
CA VAL A 276 7.64 -21.19 2.55
C VAL A 276 7.87 -20.16 1.45
N ASN A 277 7.02 -19.17 1.39
CA ASN A 277 7.07 -18.18 0.32
C ASN A 277 6.45 -16.84 0.74
N SER A 278 6.67 -15.81 -0.07
CA SER A 278 6.15 -14.46 0.18
C SER A 278 4.63 -14.36 0.08
N VAL A 279 3.96 -15.23 -0.69
CA VAL A 279 2.48 -15.24 -0.80
C VAL A 279 1.87 -15.64 0.55
N LYS A 280 2.46 -16.58 1.25
CA LYS A 280 2.05 -16.95 2.61
C LYS A 280 2.33 -15.82 3.61
N ALA A 281 3.44 -15.09 3.43
CA ALA A 281 3.69 -13.90 4.22
C ALA A 281 2.63 -12.80 3.96
N MET A 282 2.20 -12.61 2.70
CA MET A 282 1.07 -11.72 2.37
C MET A 282 -0.23 -12.18 3.06
N ALA A 283 -0.56 -13.48 2.98
CA ALA A 283 -1.74 -14.05 3.62
C ALA A 283 -1.72 -13.84 5.13
N LEU A 284 -0.55 -13.98 5.76
CA LEU A 284 -0.39 -13.77 7.19
C LEU A 284 -0.55 -12.29 7.57
N VAL A 285 -0.03 -11.34 6.76
CA VAL A 285 -0.27 -9.90 6.96
C VAL A 285 -1.76 -9.58 6.91
N THR A 286 -2.47 -9.98 5.86
CA THR A 286 -3.92 -9.74 5.71
C THR A 286 -4.73 -10.42 6.83
N THR A 287 -4.41 -11.66 7.20
CA THR A 287 -5.08 -12.36 8.31
C THR A 287 -4.87 -11.64 9.64
N THR A 288 -3.69 -11.07 9.84
CA THR A 288 -3.34 -10.24 10.99
C THR A 288 -4.24 -9.00 11.06
N ASP A 289 -4.40 -8.31 9.95
CA ASP A 289 -5.21 -7.09 9.87
C ASP A 289 -6.71 -7.41 10.07
N ILE A 290 -7.22 -8.49 9.47
CA ILE A 290 -8.59 -8.99 9.73
C ILE A 290 -8.78 -9.28 11.22
N SER A 291 -7.81 -9.93 11.84
CA SER A 291 -7.87 -10.30 13.25
C SER A 291 -7.81 -9.09 14.18
N ALA A 292 -7.11 -8.02 13.79
CA ALA A 292 -7.05 -6.77 14.55
C ALA A 292 -8.41 -6.05 14.59
N GLU A 293 -9.26 -6.22 13.57
CA GLU A 293 -10.59 -5.61 13.49
C GLU A 293 -11.69 -6.48 14.13
N THR A 294 -11.53 -7.78 14.13
CA THR A 294 -12.55 -8.66 14.75
C THR A 294 -12.42 -8.66 16.26
N ASN A 295 -13.57 -8.56 16.98
CA ASN A 295 -13.62 -8.71 18.44
C ASN A 295 -13.38 -10.17 18.89
N ALA A 296 -12.75 -10.98 18.06
CA ALA A 296 -12.45 -12.37 18.34
C ALA A 296 -11.55 -12.48 19.59
N ASN A 297 -12.01 -13.23 20.60
CA ASN A 297 -11.21 -13.56 21.76
C ASN A 297 -9.90 -14.23 21.30
N PHE A 298 -8.84 -14.08 22.08
CA PHE A 298 -7.49 -14.56 21.85
C PHE A 298 -7.40 -16.01 21.33
N SER A 299 -8.27 -16.91 21.86
CA SER A 299 -8.38 -18.30 21.41
C SER A 299 -8.93 -18.45 19.98
N ASN A 300 -9.66 -17.46 19.47
CA ASN A 300 -10.16 -17.47 18.10
C ASN A 300 -9.14 -16.93 17.11
N LEU A 301 -8.26 -16.00 17.54
CA LEU A 301 -7.15 -15.51 16.76
C LEU A 301 -6.15 -16.65 16.47
N GLU A 302 -5.80 -17.38 17.52
CA GLU A 302 -4.96 -18.57 17.43
C GLU A 302 -5.63 -19.67 16.58
N LYS A 303 -6.95 -19.85 16.69
CA LYS A 303 -7.71 -20.78 15.84
C LYS A 303 -7.80 -20.31 14.39
N ILE A 304 -7.98 -19.02 14.14
CA ILE A 304 -7.98 -18.45 12.78
C ILE A 304 -6.57 -18.60 12.18
N VAL A 305 -5.54 -18.16 12.88
CA VAL A 305 -4.15 -18.33 12.44
C VAL A 305 -3.80 -19.83 12.33
N ASN A 306 -4.17 -20.64 13.30
CA ASN A 306 -3.95 -22.10 13.25
C ASN A 306 -4.80 -22.80 12.19
N ARG A 307 -5.97 -22.33 11.84
CA ARG A 307 -6.77 -22.83 10.72
C ARG A 307 -6.09 -22.49 9.40
N PHE A 308 -5.57 -21.29 9.26
CA PHE A 308 -4.76 -20.88 8.12
C PHE A 308 -3.38 -21.58 8.14
N THR A 309 -2.71 -21.67 9.29
CA THR A 309 -1.42 -22.39 9.41
C THR A 309 -1.57 -23.92 9.37
N LYS A 310 -2.65 -24.52 9.89
CA LYS A 310 -2.92 -25.95 9.69
C LYS A 310 -3.16 -26.30 8.23
N SER A 311 -3.78 -25.42 7.45
CA SER A 311 -3.79 -25.54 5.99
C SER A 311 -2.37 -25.52 5.42
N PHE A 312 -1.42 -24.83 6.06
CA PHE A 312 -0.01 -24.88 5.72
C PHE A 312 0.64 -26.25 5.99
N TYR A 313 0.29 -26.89 7.09
CA TYR A 313 0.86 -28.17 7.51
C TYR A 313 0.23 -29.38 6.78
N THR A 314 -1.07 -29.34 6.51
CA THR A 314 -1.77 -30.45 5.85
C THR A 314 -1.49 -30.52 4.35
N GLN A 315 -1.22 -29.44 3.66
CA GLN A 315 -0.78 -29.48 2.26
C GLN A 315 0.65 -29.98 2.08
N SER A 316 1.55 -29.74 3.04
CA SER A 316 2.93 -30.26 2.97
C SER A 316 3.02 -31.78 3.17
N LEU A 317 2.03 -32.40 3.81
CA LEU A 317 1.97 -33.86 4.04
C LEU A 317 1.23 -34.63 2.94
N TYR A 318 0.57 -33.96 1.98
CA TYR A 318 -0.23 -34.62 0.92
C TYR A 318 0.19 -34.25 -0.52
N ILE A 319 1.37 -33.66 -0.71
CA ILE A 319 1.96 -33.63 -2.05
C ILE A 319 2.64 -34.99 -2.26
N ASP A 320 1.84 -36.00 -2.67
CA ASP A 320 2.32 -37.21 -3.25
C ASP A 320 3.16 -36.86 -4.49
N THR A 321 4.48 -36.94 -4.34
CA THR A 321 5.46 -36.63 -5.38
C THR A 321 5.24 -37.42 -6.67
N SER A 322 4.46 -38.51 -6.62
CA SER A 322 4.07 -39.30 -7.79
C SER A 322 3.12 -38.54 -8.72
N LYS A 323 2.25 -37.67 -8.20
CA LYS A 323 1.30 -36.87 -9.02
C LYS A 323 1.94 -35.67 -9.72
N LEU A 324 3.02 -35.10 -9.16
CA LEU A 324 3.77 -34.03 -9.83
C LEU A 324 4.54 -34.57 -11.05
N HIS A 325 5.08 -35.77 -10.94
CA HIS A 325 5.78 -36.43 -12.07
C HIS A 325 4.82 -36.78 -13.21
N HIS A 326 3.60 -37.23 -12.88
CA HIS A 326 2.57 -37.55 -13.89
C HIS A 326 2.01 -36.29 -14.59
N ARG A 327 1.84 -35.16 -13.89
CA ARG A 327 1.39 -33.91 -14.52
C ARG A 327 2.45 -33.31 -15.44
N LYS A 328 3.72 -33.38 -15.07
CA LYS A 328 4.82 -32.91 -15.92
C LYS A 328 4.92 -33.73 -17.20
N LEU A 329 4.77 -35.05 -17.11
CA LEU A 329 4.74 -35.97 -18.25
C LEU A 329 3.49 -35.80 -19.13
N GLN A 330 2.32 -35.45 -18.55
CA GLN A 330 1.11 -35.13 -19.33
C GLN A 330 1.20 -33.80 -20.07
N HIS A 331 1.84 -32.77 -19.50
CA HIS A 331 2.08 -31.54 -20.21
C HIS A 331 3.08 -31.67 -21.35
N GLU A 332 4.11 -32.50 -21.17
CA GLU A 332 5.08 -32.78 -22.23
C GLU A 332 4.52 -33.75 -23.30
N ALA A 333 3.60 -34.66 -22.93
CA ALA A 333 2.91 -35.56 -23.86
C ALA A 333 1.83 -34.82 -24.70
N ASN A 334 1.10 -33.87 -24.09
CA ASN A 334 0.12 -33.06 -24.81
C ASN A 334 0.75 -32.06 -25.79
N ALA A 335 2.01 -31.65 -25.54
CA ALA A 335 2.76 -30.82 -26.47
C ALA A 335 3.31 -31.58 -27.69
N ARG A 336 3.37 -32.93 -27.64
CA ARG A 336 3.87 -33.79 -28.74
C ARG A 336 2.77 -34.56 -29.51
N GLY A 337 1.49 -34.50 -29.06
CA GLY A 337 0.40 -35.34 -29.56
C GLY A 337 -0.74 -34.57 -30.25
N ALA A 338 -0.50 -33.45 -30.90
CA ALA A 338 -1.52 -32.80 -31.76
C ALA A 338 -1.56 -33.47 -33.16
N GLY A 339 -2.12 -34.67 -33.22
CA GLY A 339 -2.37 -35.34 -34.47
C GLY A 339 -3.25 -36.57 -34.26
N GLN A 340 -4.52 -36.45 -34.73
CA GLN A 340 -5.49 -37.55 -35.04
C GLN A 340 -6.12 -38.33 -33.88
N ASN A 341 -7.37 -38.09 -33.58
CA ASN A 341 -8.57 -38.91 -33.80
C ASN A 341 -9.72 -38.46 -32.91
N ALA A 342 -10.80 -38.08 -33.56
CA ALA A 342 -12.10 -37.77 -32.98
C ALA A 342 -12.84 -39.04 -32.56
N ASN A 343 -13.53 -39.00 -31.41
CA ASN A 343 -14.75 -39.75 -31.18
C ASN A 343 -15.70 -38.99 -30.24
N PRO A 344 -17.02 -39.01 -30.52
CA PRO A 344 -17.95 -38.03 -30.02
C PRO A 344 -18.71 -38.52 -28.78
N GLY A 345 -18.98 -37.63 -27.84
CA GLY A 345 -20.05 -37.83 -26.89
C GLY A 345 -19.78 -37.45 -25.44
N VAL A 346 -19.49 -36.20 -25.16
CA VAL A 346 -19.85 -35.55 -23.88
C VAL A 346 -20.07 -34.07 -24.21
N THR A 347 -21.31 -33.60 -24.09
CA THR A 347 -21.70 -32.20 -24.25
C THR A 347 -21.11 -31.38 -23.13
N GLN A 348 -20.06 -30.60 -23.42
CA GLN A 348 -19.60 -29.49 -22.61
C GLN A 348 -20.52 -28.27 -22.82
N PRO A 349 -20.79 -27.46 -21.78
CA PRO A 349 -21.49 -26.23 -21.96
C PRO A 349 -20.66 -25.28 -22.84
N PRO A 350 -21.29 -24.39 -23.63
CA PRO A 350 -20.60 -23.60 -24.62
C PRO A 350 -19.61 -22.66 -23.96
N LEU A 351 -18.33 -22.81 -24.31
CA LEU A 351 -17.29 -21.81 -24.11
C LEU A 351 -17.76 -20.53 -24.84
N LEU A 352 -18.09 -19.50 -24.08
CA LEU A 352 -18.22 -18.14 -24.61
C LEU A 352 -16.91 -17.81 -25.32
N ASN A 353 -16.97 -17.69 -26.63
CA ASN A 353 -15.93 -17.12 -27.46
C ASN A 353 -15.69 -15.66 -27.02
N ILE A 354 -14.77 -15.46 -26.10
CA ILE A 354 -14.21 -14.14 -25.84
C ILE A 354 -13.33 -13.84 -27.04
N LEU A 355 -13.83 -13.01 -27.95
CA LEU A 355 -13.03 -12.41 -29.01
C LEU A 355 -11.77 -11.78 -28.38
N PRO A 356 -10.58 -12.01 -28.95
CA PRO A 356 -9.40 -11.31 -28.48
C PRO A 356 -9.60 -9.83 -28.73
N LEU A 357 -9.76 -9.06 -27.66
CA LEU A 357 -9.65 -7.60 -27.71
C LEU A 357 -8.24 -7.30 -28.23
N GLN A 358 -8.15 -6.74 -29.43
CA GLN A 358 -6.94 -6.15 -29.96
C GLN A 358 -6.62 -4.88 -29.14
N SER A 359 -6.01 -5.07 -27.98
CA SER A 359 -5.34 -4.00 -27.27
C SER A 359 -3.87 -4.04 -27.70
N ASN A 360 -3.36 -2.92 -28.21
CA ASN A 360 -1.92 -2.68 -28.44
C ASN A 360 -1.18 -2.54 -27.10
N LEU A 361 -1.49 -3.38 -26.13
CA LEU A 361 -0.94 -3.35 -24.79
C LEU A 361 0.26 -4.30 -24.77
N GLN A 362 1.40 -3.75 -24.36
CA GLN A 362 2.63 -4.49 -24.22
C GLN A 362 2.48 -5.45 -23.01
N ALA A 363 2.17 -6.71 -23.28
CA ALA A 363 2.19 -7.75 -22.26
C ALA A 363 3.63 -8.02 -21.84
N TYR A 364 3.93 -7.85 -20.55
CA TYR A 364 5.24 -8.20 -20.00
C TYR A 364 5.28 -9.71 -19.75
N PRO A 365 6.34 -10.42 -20.24
CA PRO A 365 6.48 -11.83 -19.95
C PRO A 365 6.72 -12.07 -18.46
N SER A 366 6.22 -13.18 -17.94
CA SER A 366 6.50 -13.60 -16.56
C SER A 366 7.99 -13.87 -16.36
N VAL A 367 8.52 -13.46 -15.22
CA VAL A 367 9.93 -13.67 -14.83
C VAL A 367 9.96 -14.69 -13.70
N SER A 368 10.62 -15.81 -13.92
CA SER A 368 10.80 -16.87 -12.92
C SER A 368 12.13 -16.74 -12.17
N GLN A 369 12.27 -17.48 -11.06
CA GLN A 369 13.46 -17.48 -10.20
C GLN A 369 13.79 -16.09 -9.64
N VAL A 370 12.75 -15.37 -9.21
CA VAL A 370 12.89 -14.03 -8.63
C VAL A 370 13.04 -14.13 -7.12
N SER A 371 14.07 -13.44 -6.59
CA SER A 371 14.23 -13.21 -5.16
C SER A 371 13.50 -11.91 -4.77
N LEU A 372 12.64 -11.98 -3.77
CA LEU A 372 11.87 -10.84 -3.30
C LEU A 372 11.68 -10.86 -1.78
N GLN A 373 11.43 -9.68 -1.21
CA GLN A 373 11.14 -9.50 0.21
C GLN A 373 9.87 -8.68 0.38
N LEU A 374 8.92 -9.19 1.17
CA LEU A 374 7.72 -8.44 1.53
C LEU A 374 8.03 -7.52 2.71
N ILE A 375 7.68 -6.25 2.59
CA ILE A 375 7.93 -5.21 3.59
C ILE A 375 6.60 -4.56 3.98
N PRO A 376 5.87 -5.11 4.96
CA PRO A 376 4.70 -4.45 5.53
C PRO A 376 5.12 -3.35 6.50
N SER A 377 4.47 -2.19 6.44
CA SER A 377 4.59 -1.12 7.43
C SER A 377 3.26 -0.79 8.09
N ALA A 378 3.34 -0.34 9.33
CA ALA A 378 2.19 0.16 10.08
C ALA A 378 2.70 1.13 11.16
N PRO A 379 1.95 2.21 11.48
CA PRO A 379 2.29 3.11 12.58
C PRO A 379 2.40 2.34 13.90
N GLU A 380 3.37 2.69 14.75
CA GLU A 380 3.65 2.08 16.05
C GLU A 380 4.09 0.60 16.04
N LEU A 381 4.19 -0.05 14.88
CA LEU A 381 4.49 -1.48 14.80
C LEU A 381 5.80 -1.77 14.07
N THR A 382 5.89 -1.34 12.83
CA THR A 382 7.07 -1.44 11.97
C THR A 382 7.42 -0.06 11.46
N GLU A 383 7.63 0.86 12.41
CA GLU A 383 7.82 2.27 12.13
C GLU A 383 8.88 2.48 11.06
N HIS A 384 8.47 3.14 9.99
CA HIS A 384 9.34 3.69 8.95
C HIS A 384 10.14 2.67 8.12
N VAL A 385 9.86 1.36 8.23
CA VAL A 385 10.70 0.34 7.56
C VAL A 385 10.79 0.52 6.05
N ILE A 386 9.64 0.77 5.37
CA ILE A 386 9.65 1.01 3.91
C ILE A 386 10.41 2.30 3.58
N TYR A 387 10.20 3.34 4.38
CA TYR A 387 10.88 4.62 4.22
C TYR A 387 12.40 4.50 4.40
N GLU A 388 12.86 3.82 5.44
CA GLU A 388 14.29 3.59 5.69
C GLU A 388 14.93 2.78 4.56
N THR A 389 14.27 1.71 4.10
CA THR A 389 14.73 0.89 2.97
C THR A 389 14.84 1.74 1.70
N LEU A 390 13.84 2.59 1.44
CA LEU A 390 13.80 3.48 0.28
C LEU A 390 14.92 4.51 0.32
N VAL A 391 15.11 5.20 1.44
CA VAL A 391 16.16 6.22 1.59
C VAL A 391 17.55 5.59 1.46
N CYS A 392 17.77 4.44 2.09
CA CYS A 392 19.03 3.70 1.98
C CYS A 392 19.30 3.25 0.54
N ALA A 393 18.29 2.76 -0.19
CA ALA A 393 18.43 2.37 -1.59
C ALA A 393 18.85 3.56 -2.48
N ILE A 394 18.28 4.75 -2.27
CA ILE A 394 18.68 5.97 -3.00
C ILE A 394 20.12 6.37 -2.67
N PHE A 395 20.55 6.27 -1.41
CA PHE A 395 21.94 6.55 -1.05
C PHE A 395 22.92 5.54 -1.63
N ALA A 396 22.52 4.27 -1.77
CA ALA A 396 23.33 3.20 -2.35
C ALA A 396 23.43 3.28 -3.89
N ALA A 397 22.56 4.03 -4.57
CA ALA A 397 22.51 4.15 -6.02
C ALA A 397 23.84 4.59 -6.63
N LYS A 398 24.25 3.93 -7.73
CA LYS A 398 25.52 4.15 -8.42
C LYS A 398 25.32 4.76 -9.82
N LYS A 399 24.23 4.41 -10.52
CA LYS A 399 23.97 4.81 -11.92
C LYS A 399 22.72 5.65 -12.07
N GLN A 400 21.61 5.13 -11.59
CA GLN A 400 20.30 5.78 -11.75
C GLN A 400 19.33 5.48 -10.61
N VAL A 401 18.40 6.44 -10.41
CA VAL A 401 17.22 6.31 -9.57
C VAL A 401 16.02 6.78 -10.39
N VAL A 402 15.05 5.90 -10.63
CA VAL A 402 13.83 6.25 -11.37
C VAL A 402 12.64 6.05 -10.46
N ILE A 403 11.91 7.14 -10.19
CA ILE A 403 10.76 7.18 -9.28
C ILE A 403 9.51 7.52 -10.07
N THR A 404 8.45 6.73 -9.87
CA THR A 404 7.08 7.03 -10.29
C THR A 404 6.19 7.04 -9.07
N THR A 405 5.47 8.14 -8.82
CA THR A 405 4.58 8.28 -7.66
C THR A 405 3.47 9.30 -7.94
N PRO A 406 2.22 9.07 -7.48
CA PRO A 406 1.14 10.04 -7.64
C PRO A 406 1.32 11.28 -6.77
N TYR A 407 1.91 11.12 -5.59
CA TYR A 407 2.11 12.17 -4.61
C TYR A 407 3.56 12.21 -4.19
N PHE A 408 4.13 13.42 -4.21
CA PHE A 408 5.53 13.65 -3.86
C PHE A 408 5.63 14.80 -2.86
N VAL A 409 5.64 14.46 -1.57
CA VAL A 409 5.80 15.41 -0.45
C VAL A 409 6.87 14.85 0.48
N PRO A 410 8.16 14.93 0.05
CA PRO A 410 9.27 14.33 0.78
C PRO A 410 9.54 15.07 2.07
N ASP A 411 10.15 14.37 3.03
CA ASP A 411 10.81 15.01 4.15
C ASP A 411 12.27 15.39 3.82
N ASP A 412 12.94 15.97 4.80
CA ASP A 412 14.31 16.47 4.60
C ASP A 412 15.31 15.35 4.27
N ALA A 413 15.15 14.14 4.81
CA ALA A 413 16.09 13.05 4.55
C ALA A 413 15.91 12.46 3.15
N LEU A 414 14.66 12.31 2.67
CA LEU A 414 14.40 11.88 1.29
C LEU A 414 14.86 12.95 0.29
N LEU A 415 14.60 14.23 0.57
CA LEU A 415 15.07 15.33 -0.25
C LEU A 415 16.61 15.35 -0.32
N LEU A 416 17.29 15.16 0.82
CA LEU A 416 18.75 15.07 0.90
C LEU A 416 19.28 13.86 0.10
N ALA A 417 18.66 12.70 0.22
CA ALA A 417 19.07 11.49 -0.51
C ALA A 417 19.03 11.71 -2.03
N LEU A 418 17.91 12.25 -2.54
CA LEU A 418 17.71 12.51 -3.98
C LEU A 418 18.69 13.57 -4.51
N THR A 419 18.81 14.70 -3.80
CA THR A 419 19.71 15.80 -4.21
C THR A 419 21.17 15.40 -4.12
N THR A 420 21.56 14.58 -3.14
CA THR A 420 22.92 14.08 -2.99
C THR A 420 23.23 13.03 -4.07
N ALA A 421 22.29 12.12 -4.38
CA ALA A 421 22.46 11.17 -5.48
C ALA A 421 22.70 11.90 -6.81
N ALA A 422 21.88 12.90 -7.15
CA ALA A 422 22.06 13.70 -8.36
C ALA A 422 23.42 14.43 -8.39
N LYS A 423 23.83 15.05 -7.27
CA LYS A 423 25.13 15.73 -7.16
C LYS A 423 26.34 14.78 -7.27
N ARG A 424 26.18 13.50 -6.92
CA ARG A 424 27.20 12.45 -7.12
C ARG A 424 27.31 11.99 -8.57
N GLY A 425 26.43 12.49 -9.47
CA GLY A 425 26.40 12.08 -10.89
C GLY A 425 25.43 10.90 -11.15
N VAL A 426 24.65 10.46 -10.17
CA VAL A 426 23.59 9.47 -10.38
C VAL A 426 22.45 10.14 -11.17
N LYS A 427 21.96 9.49 -12.21
CA LYS A 427 20.81 9.97 -12.99
C LYS A 427 19.53 9.79 -12.16
N VAL A 428 18.98 10.88 -11.63
CA VAL A 428 17.75 10.83 -10.82
C VAL A 428 16.59 11.36 -11.65
N ILE A 429 15.55 10.52 -11.82
CA ILE A 429 14.32 10.85 -12.56
C ILE A 429 13.14 10.72 -11.60
N LEU A 430 12.30 11.77 -11.55
CA LEU A 430 11.05 11.79 -10.84
C LEU A 430 9.90 12.01 -11.83
N ASN A 431 8.99 11.03 -11.92
CA ASN A 431 7.78 11.12 -12.74
C ASN A 431 6.54 11.21 -11.84
N VAL A 432 5.80 12.31 -11.98
CA VAL A 432 4.58 12.61 -11.21
C VAL A 432 3.46 13.04 -12.15
N PRO A 433 2.18 12.86 -11.80
CA PRO A 433 1.09 13.33 -12.62
C PRO A 433 1.06 14.86 -12.69
N LYS A 434 0.74 15.42 -13.86
CA LYS A 434 0.54 16.85 -14.09
C LYS A 434 -0.71 17.37 -13.36
N LYS A 435 -1.77 16.53 -13.36
CA LYS A 435 -3.02 16.79 -12.63
C LYS A 435 -3.17 15.78 -11.51
N VAL A 436 -3.46 16.26 -10.32
CA VAL A 436 -3.72 15.42 -9.14
C VAL A 436 -5.10 15.74 -8.57
N ASP A 437 -5.70 14.79 -7.90
CA ASP A 437 -7.03 14.89 -7.30
C ASP A 437 -7.07 15.69 -5.97
N SER A 438 -5.90 16.11 -5.47
CA SER A 438 -5.76 16.94 -4.27
C SER A 438 -4.97 18.22 -4.57
N LEU A 439 -5.62 19.38 -4.45
CA LEU A 439 -4.96 20.68 -4.64
C LEU A 439 -3.86 20.95 -3.61
N LEU A 440 -4.07 20.56 -2.35
CA LEU A 440 -3.08 20.74 -1.30
C LEU A 440 -1.80 19.95 -1.58
N VAL A 441 -1.94 18.67 -1.97
CA VAL A 441 -0.80 17.83 -2.33
C VAL A 441 -0.08 18.39 -3.56
N ARG A 442 -0.81 18.92 -4.54
CA ARG A 442 -0.22 19.55 -5.73
C ARG A 442 0.72 20.70 -5.35
N PHE A 443 0.23 21.67 -4.55
CA PHE A 443 1.03 22.83 -4.14
C PHE A 443 2.19 22.42 -3.21
N ALA A 444 1.94 21.49 -2.28
CA ALA A 444 3.00 20.96 -1.43
C ALA A 444 4.13 20.31 -2.25
N SER A 445 3.78 19.50 -3.25
CA SER A 445 4.74 18.84 -4.16
C SER A 445 5.56 19.85 -4.94
N GLN A 446 4.93 20.90 -5.48
CA GLN A 446 5.58 21.92 -6.29
C GLN A 446 6.66 22.71 -5.53
N ALA A 447 6.53 22.86 -4.22
CA ALA A 447 7.53 23.55 -3.39
C ALA A 447 8.89 22.82 -3.34
N TYR A 448 8.91 21.51 -3.63
CA TYR A 448 10.13 20.70 -3.64
C TYR A 448 10.81 20.64 -5.01
N PHE A 449 10.16 21.08 -6.09
CA PHE A 449 10.73 20.96 -7.44
C PHE A 449 11.95 21.86 -7.65
N GLU A 450 11.95 23.07 -7.11
CA GLU A 450 13.09 23.98 -7.23
C GLU A 450 14.41 23.42 -6.68
N PRO A 451 14.51 22.94 -5.43
CA PRO A 451 15.73 22.34 -4.91
C PRO A 451 16.14 21.07 -5.66
N LEU A 452 15.20 20.27 -6.15
CA LEU A 452 15.49 19.06 -6.93
C LEU A 452 16.08 19.41 -8.31
N LEU A 453 15.43 20.31 -9.07
CA LEU A 453 15.91 20.77 -10.38
C LEU A 453 17.29 21.44 -10.23
N SER A 454 17.51 22.20 -9.17
CA SER A 454 18.80 22.85 -8.89
C SER A 454 19.91 21.86 -8.58
N ALA A 455 19.57 20.69 -8.04
CA ALA A 455 20.53 19.60 -7.80
C ALA A 455 20.79 18.73 -9.04
N GLY A 456 20.03 18.90 -10.13
CA GLY A 456 20.16 18.12 -11.36
C GLY A 456 19.18 16.94 -11.47
N VAL A 457 18.17 16.85 -10.59
CA VAL A 457 17.10 15.86 -10.72
C VAL A 457 16.22 16.22 -11.91
N GLN A 458 15.91 15.24 -12.75
CA GLN A 458 15.02 15.38 -13.89
C GLN A 458 13.58 15.11 -13.46
N ILE A 459 12.71 16.11 -13.59
CA ILE A 459 11.29 15.99 -13.21
C ILE A 459 10.44 15.95 -14.48
N TYR A 460 9.52 14.99 -14.52
CA TYR A 460 8.59 14.79 -15.62
C TYR A 460 7.15 14.83 -15.13
N LEU A 461 6.27 15.51 -15.86
CA LEU A 461 4.86 15.69 -15.56
C LEU A 461 4.02 14.85 -16.52
N PHE A 462 3.43 13.77 -16.03
CA PHE A 462 2.63 12.84 -16.82
C PHE A 462 1.28 13.45 -17.22
N ASN A 463 0.89 13.35 -18.50
CA ASN A 463 -0.26 14.04 -19.08
C ASN A 463 -1.48 13.14 -19.37
N ALA A 464 -1.30 11.83 -19.53
CA ALA A 464 -2.34 10.92 -20.08
C ALA A 464 -3.37 10.44 -19.03
N GLY A 465 -3.37 11.00 -17.82
CA GLY A 465 -4.30 10.64 -16.75
C GLY A 465 -3.68 10.86 -15.37
N LEU A 466 -4.26 10.26 -14.34
CA LEU A 466 -3.66 10.23 -12.99
C LEU A 466 -2.69 9.05 -12.90
N LEU A 467 -1.40 9.31 -13.05
CA LEU A 467 -0.36 8.30 -12.85
C LEU A 467 -0.31 7.89 -11.37
N HIS A 468 -0.96 6.76 -11.06
CA HIS A 468 -1.12 6.31 -9.68
C HIS A 468 -0.14 5.18 -9.29
N ALA A 469 0.72 4.73 -10.21
CA ALA A 469 1.78 3.75 -9.95
C ALA A 469 2.79 4.24 -8.89
N LYS A 470 3.33 3.33 -8.09
CA LYS A 470 4.35 3.59 -7.06
C LYS A 470 5.51 2.62 -7.29
N ILE A 471 6.55 3.13 -7.95
CA ILE A 471 7.71 2.35 -8.37
C ILE A 471 8.98 3.16 -8.08
N LEU A 472 9.92 2.56 -7.39
CA LEU A 472 11.29 3.03 -7.27
C LEU A 472 12.21 1.97 -7.88
N CYS A 473 12.92 2.29 -8.96
CA CYS A 473 14.01 1.46 -9.45
C CYS A 473 15.35 2.13 -9.15
N VAL A 474 16.29 1.35 -8.64
CA VAL A 474 17.66 1.77 -8.36
C VAL A 474 18.60 0.90 -9.19
N ASP A 475 19.42 1.56 -9.98
CA ASP A 475 20.32 0.93 -10.93
C ASP A 475 19.58 -0.05 -11.86
N ASP A 476 20.12 -1.25 -12.10
CA ASP A 476 19.53 -2.19 -13.06
C ASP A 476 18.93 -3.44 -12.39
N ASP A 477 19.01 -3.58 -11.07
CA ASP A 477 18.84 -4.85 -10.36
C ASP A 477 17.99 -4.78 -9.07
N TYR A 478 17.63 -3.58 -8.62
CA TYR A 478 16.77 -3.39 -7.45
C TYR A 478 15.52 -2.58 -7.78
N CYS A 479 14.38 -3.06 -7.32
CA CYS A 479 13.12 -2.34 -7.42
C CYS A 479 12.34 -2.44 -6.11
N LEU A 480 11.84 -1.30 -5.62
CA LEU A 480 10.85 -1.23 -4.54
C LEU A 480 9.50 -0.86 -5.15
N PHE A 481 8.54 -1.76 -5.04
CA PHE A 481 7.23 -1.67 -5.66
C PHE A 481 6.12 -1.95 -4.66
N GLY A 482 5.00 -1.21 -4.70
CA GLY A 482 3.91 -1.49 -3.78
C GLY A 482 2.88 -0.38 -3.65
N THR A 483 2.42 -0.16 -2.41
CA THR A 483 1.32 0.75 -2.13
C THR A 483 1.76 2.13 -1.66
N VAL A 484 3.03 2.29 -1.26
CA VAL A 484 3.56 3.49 -0.61
C VAL A 484 3.75 4.65 -1.58
N ASN A 485 3.13 5.79 -1.30
CA ASN A 485 3.44 7.05 -2.00
C ASN A 485 4.71 7.70 -1.41
N MET A 486 5.31 8.62 -2.17
CA MET A 486 6.44 9.42 -1.70
C MET A 486 5.97 10.64 -0.88
N ASP A 487 5.16 10.40 0.14
CA ASP A 487 4.61 11.44 1.02
C ASP A 487 4.70 11.04 2.50
N MET A 488 4.62 12.06 3.37
CA MET A 488 4.75 11.92 4.82
C MET A 488 3.67 11.00 5.41
N ARG A 489 2.47 11.01 4.82
CA ARG A 489 1.35 10.22 5.30
C ARG A 489 1.57 8.73 5.05
N SER A 490 2.04 8.37 3.86
CA SER A 490 2.37 6.98 3.53
C SER A 490 3.56 6.46 4.35
N PHE A 491 4.55 7.32 4.65
CA PHE A 491 5.72 6.90 5.41
C PHE A 491 5.46 6.72 6.91
N TYR A 492 4.54 7.53 7.50
CA TYR A 492 4.44 7.65 8.96
C TYR A 492 3.07 7.31 9.54
N LEU A 493 2.02 7.29 8.74
CA LEU A 493 0.64 7.18 9.23
C LEU A 493 -0.14 6.02 8.66
N ASN A 494 0.06 5.68 7.38
CA ASN A 494 -0.71 4.61 6.76
C ASN A 494 -0.13 3.23 7.08
N MET A 495 -1.01 2.22 7.03
CA MET A 495 -0.58 0.85 6.87
C MET A 495 -0.31 0.62 5.39
N GLU A 496 0.91 0.27 5.04
CA GLU A 496 1.36 0.08 3.66
C GLU A 496 2.01 -1.29 3.48
N VAL A 497 2.24 -1.69 2.24
CA VAL A 497 3.03 -2.86 1.89
C VAL A 497 3.85 -2.57 0.64
N SER A 498 5.12 -2.95 0.65
CA SER A 498 5.99 -2.92 -0.51
C SER A 498 6.69 -4.26 -0.70
N MET A 499 7.09 -4.54 -1.93
CA MET A 499 8.00 -5.61 -2.30
C MET A 499 9.34 -5.01 -2.70
N ALA A 500 10.41 -5.45 -2.06
CA ALA A 500 11.76 -5.27 -2.57
C ALA A 500 12.06 -6.46 -3.48
N ILE A 501 12.40 -6.18 -4.74
CA ILE A 501 12.66 -7.16 -5.79
C ILE A 501 14.14 -7.08 -6.13
N TYR A 502 14.84 -8.19 -5.95
CA TYR A 502 16.28 -8.35 -6.19
C TYR A 502 16.49 -9.19 -7.44
N ASN A 503 16.08 -8.64 -8.60
CA ASN A 503 16.16 -9.36 -9.88
C ASN A 503 16.28 -8.39 -11.04
N ARG A 504 17.37 -8.54 -11.81
CA ARG A 504 17.69 -7.64 -12.92
C ARG A 504 16.63 -7.64 -14.03
N THR A 505 16.15 -8.80 -14.43
CA THR A 505 15.14 -8.92 -15.50
C THR A 505 13.84 -8.22 -15.12
N MET A 506 13.38 -8.45 -13.89
CA MET A 506 12.16 -7.81 -13.39
C MET A 506 12.34 -6.31 -13.23
N THR A 507 13.48 -5.84 -12.72
CA THR A 507 13.80 -4.41 -12.61
C THR A 507 13.83 -3.74 -13.98
N GLN A 508 14.37 -4.40 -15.01
CA GLN A 508 14.36 -3.88 -16.39
C GLN A 508 12.94 -3.79 -16.99
N GLN A 509 12.05 -4.73 -16.69
CA GLN A 509 10.64 -4.61 -17.07
C GLN A 509 9.98 -3.40 -16.40
N MET A 510 10.24 -3.18 -15.10
CA MET A 510 9.77 -1.99 -14.39
C MET A 510 10.31 -0.69 -14.97
N LEU A 511 11.59 -0.63 -15.28
CA LEU A 511 12.20 0.51 -15.96
C LEU A 511 11.58 0.75 -17.34
N THR A 512 11.28 -0.30 -18.10
CA THR A 512 10.59 -0.21 -19.38
C THR A 512 9.21 0.40 -19.22
N CYS A 513 8.44 -0.07 -18.24
CA CYS A 513 7.14 0.51 -17.88
C CYS A 513 7.25 1.99 -17.50
N GLN A 514 8.23 2.36 -16.66
CA GLN A 514 8.47 3.77 -16.28
C GLN A 514 8.88 4.62 -17.49
N HIS A 515 9.67 4.08 -18.42
CA HIS A 515 10.04 4.79 -19.65
C HIS A 515 8.82 5.04 -20.58
N GLU A 516 7.85 4.11 -20.62
CA GLU A 516 6.59 4.36 -21.34
C GLU A 516 5.81 5.53 -20.72
N TYR A 517 5.80 5.64 -19.40
CA TYR A 517 5.22 6.80 -18.73
C TYR A 517 5.97 8.10 -19.04
N LEU A 518 7.30 8.05 -19.10
CA LEU A 518 8.12 9.23 -19.47
C LEU A 518 7.85 9.70 -20.90
N ARG A 519 7.58 8.81 -21.86
CA ARG A 519 7.20 9.19 -23.24
C ARG A 519 5.89 9.97 -23.30
N GLN A 520 5.01 9.77 -22.32
CA GLN A 520 3.72 10.44 -22.18
C GLN A 520 3.79 11.63 -21.20
N SER A 521 5.00 12.06 -20.85
CA SER A 521 5.26 13.11 -19.86
C SER A 521 6.00 14.29 -20.48
N GLU A 522 5.78 15.47 -19.93
CA GLU A 522 6.52 16.68 -20.27
C GLU A 522 7.69 16.88 -19.29
N PRO A 523 8.92 17.10 -19.78
CA PRO A 523 10.02 17.45 -18.89
C PRO A 523 9.82 18.85 -18.31
N LEU A 524 10.01 18.97 -17.00
CA LEU A 524 9.93 20.26 -16.31
C LEU A 524 11.25 21.01 -16.45
N GLN A 525 11.24 22.13 -17.20
CA GLN A 525 12.42 22.93 -17.45
C GLN A 525 12.72 23.84 -16.25
N ARG A 526 13.98 23.83 -15.79
CA ARG A 526 14.43 24.62 -14.63
C ARG A 526 14.18 26.12 -14.82
N ASP A 527 14.58 26.68 -15.96
CA ASP A 527 14.49 28.12 -16.22
C ASP A 527 13.03 28.60 -16.21
N GLY A 528 12.14 27.87 -16.87
CA GLY A 528 10.69 28.18 -16.85
C GLY A 528 10.10 28.07 -15.44
N TRP A 529 10.57 27.11 -14.62
CA TRP A 529 10.13 26.93 -13.26
C TRP A 529 10.56 28.09 -12.35
N GLN A 530 11.79 28.59 -12.54
CA GLN A 530 12.34 29.72 -11.80
C GLN A 530 11.69 31.05 -12.13
N GLN A 531 11.12 31.21 -13.32
CA GLN A 531 10.43 32.43 -13.77
C GLN A 531 8.99 32.57 -13.25
N ARG A 532 8.48 31.61 -12.47
CA ARG A 532 7.14 31.70 -11.88
C ARG A 532 6.98 32.93 -10.98
N SER A 533 5.75 33.47 -10.91
CA SER A 533 5.44 34.66 -10.12
C SER A 533 5.75 34.47 -8.63
N PHE A 534 6.09 35.56 -7.96
CA PHE A 534 6.32 35.55 -6.51
C PHE A 534 5.12 34.97 -5.74
N GLY A 535 3.88 35.33 -6.12
CA GLY A 535 2.67 34.83 -5.47
C GLY A 535 2.53 33.31 -5.56
N ALA A 536 2.86 32.70 -6.72
CA ALA A 536 2.83 31.25 -6.89
C ALA A 536 3.87 30.56 -5.99
N LYS A 537 5.11 31.06 -5.97
CA LYS A 537 6.18 30.55 -5.10
C LYS A 537 5.86 30.70 -3.62
N PHE A 538 5.27 31.84 -3.24
CA PHE A 538 4.85 32.09 -1.88
C PHE A 538 3.77 31.09 -1.43
N LEU A 539 2.77 30.83 -2.30
CA LEU A 539 1.69 29.89 -2.01
C LEU A 539 2.22 28.46 -1.82
N ASP A 540 3.09 28.00 -2.72
CA ASP A 540 3.73 26.68 -2.61
C ASP A 540 4.48 26.53 -1.28
N ASN A 541 5.31 27.54 -0.93
CA ASN A 541 6.09 27.52 0.29
C ASN A 541 5.22 27.64 1.56
N ALA A 542 4.13 28.42 1.52
CA ALA A 542 3.19 28.52 2.63
C ALA A 542 2.49 27.16 2.88
N ILE A 543 2.06 26.47 1.81
CA ILE A 543 1.44 25.16 1.93
C ILE A 543 2.46 24.11 2.39
N ARG A 544 3.73 24.21 1.98
CA ARG A 544 4.81 23.35 2.48
C ARG A 544 4.95 23.35 4.00
N LEU A 545 4.66 24.46 4.67
CA LEU A 545 4.68 24.50 6.13
C LEU A 545 3.69 23.53 6.79
N PHE A 546 2.63 23.16 6.05
CA PHE A 546 1.64 22.16 6.48
C PHE A 546 1.95 20.75 6.01
N SER A 547 3.05 20.54 5.26
CA SER A 547 3.46 19.19 4.79
C SER A 547 3.52 18.13 5.89
N PRO A 548 3.94 18.44 7.14
CA PRO A 548 3.94 17.47 8.21
C PRO A 548 2.53 17.02 8.65
N LEU A 549 1.49 17.70 8.19
CA LEU A 549 0.08 17.40 8.47
C LEU A 549 -0.63 16.80 7.25
N LEU A 550 0.02 16.81 6.07
CA LEU A 550 -0.43 16.21 4.81
C LEU A 550 0.19 14.83 4.63
#